data_161a249bb19f6ac3c9197ecd63f6d393
#
_entry.id   161a249bb19f6ac3c9197ecd63f6d393
#
_cell.length_a   1.000
_cell.length_b   1.000
_cell.length_c   1.000
_cell.angle_alpha   90.00
_cell.angle_beta   90.00
_cell.angle_gamma   90.00
#
_symmetry.space_group_name_H-M   'P 1'
#
loop_
_entity.id
_entity.type
_entity.pdbx_description
1 polymer ?
#
loop_
_entity_poly.entity_id
_entity_poly.type
_entity_poly.pdbx_seq_one_letter_code
_entity_poly.pdbx_strand_id
1 'polypeptide(L)'
;VRIVAATNEHLPAMVDKGRFRADLLDRLSFDVITLPPLRARDGDIAQLADFFGRRMAAELDWPRWPGFDTEAMAEMEAYPWPGNIRELRNVAERAVYRWDDMSLPVGNIVFDPFVSPWQPVTGQGLAATAPADLTAKDPAPVAPRSKPEDFRAAVQAYERSLLEEALRRAEALHASL
;
A
#
# COMPACT_ATOMS: atom_id res chain seq x y z
N VAL A 1 -36.09 -18.45 -13.29
CA VAL A 1 -35.17 -17.42 -12.81
C VAL A 1 -33.79 -18.04 -12.68
N ARG A 2 -32.76 -17.40 -13.25
CA ARG A 2 -31.34 -17.78 -13.07
C ARG A 2 -30.74 -16.93 -11.97
N ILE A 3 -30.13 -17.56 -10.97
CA ILE A 3 -29.46 -16.88 -9.85
C ILE A 3 -27.96 -17.19 -9.95
N VAL A 4 -27.13 -16.16 -9.84
CA VAL A 4 -25.69 -16.27 -9.71
C VAL A 4 -25.31 -15.53 -8.43
N ALA A 5 -24.65 -16.22 -7.50
CA ALA A 5 -24.16 -15.66 -6.25
C ALA A 5 -22.63 -15.73 -6.22
N ALA A 6 -21.99 -14.78 -5.57
CA ALA A 6 -20.54 -14.78 -5.34
C ALA A 6 -20.24 -14.47 -3.88
N THR A 7 -19.25 -15.16 -3.33
CA THR A 7 -18.76 -14.94 -1.96
C THR A 7 -17.29 -15.29 -1.85
N ASN A 8 -16.60 -14.69 -0.92
CA ASN A 8 -15.23 -15.06 -0.49
C ASN A 8 -15.24 -15.94 0.78
N GLU A 9 -16.43 -16.24 1.33
CA GLU A 9 -16.59 -17.04 2.53
C GLU A 9 -16.76 -18.51 2.20
N HIS A 10 -16.27 -19.40 3.07
CA HIS A 10 -16.50 -20.84 2.97
C HIS A 10 -17.87 -21.16 3.56
N LEU A 11 -18.91 -21.17 2.70
CA LEU A 11 -20.30 -21.33 3.11
C LEU A 11 -20.58 -22.59 3.95
N PRO A 12 -20.04 -23.80 3.65
CA PRO A 12 -20.21 -24.96 4.51
C PRO A 12 -19.77 -24.72 5.96
N ALA A 13 -18.61 -24.10 6.17
CA ALA A 13 -18.14 -23.76 7.52
C ALA A 13 -19.00 -22.69 8.21
N MET A 14 -19.70 -21.84 7.43
CA MET A 14 -20.68 -20.90 8.00
C MET A 14 -21.96 -21.58 8.43
N VAL A 15 -22.38 -22.63 7.73
CA VAL A 15 -23.53 -23.49 8.13
C VAL A 15 -23.21 -24.18 9.44
N ASP A 16 -22.02 -24.79 9.56
CA ASP A 16 -21.57 -25.46 10.79
C ASP A 16 -21.57 -24.53 12.02
N LYS A 17 -21.26 -23.24 11.77
CA LYS A 17 -21.27 -22.18 12.80
C LYS A 17 -22.66 -21.55 13.01
N GLY A 18 -23.70 -22.02 12.35
CA GLY A 18 -25.05 -21.46 12.41
C GLY A 18 -25.19 -20.04 11.82
N ARG A 19 -24.20 -19.57 11.05
CA ARG A 19 -24.18 -18.23 10.44
C ARG A 19 -24.76 -18.18 9.03
N PHE A 20 -25.05 -19.36 8.45
CA PHE A 20 -25.68 -19.52 7.16
C PHE A 20 -26.67 -20.68 7.20
N ARG A 21 -27.79 -20.57 6.51
CA ARG A 21 -28.83 -21.61 6.50
C ARG A 21 -28.46 -22.76 5.57
N ALA A 22 -28.57 -24.00 6.04
CA ALA A 22 -28.26 -25.20 5.26
C ALA A 22 -29.19 -25.34 4.04
N ASP A 23 -30.50 -25.08 4.22
CA ASP A 23 -31.49 -25.19 3.14
C ASP A 23 -31.24 -24.16 2.01
N LEU A 24 -30.65 -23.02 2.34
CA LEU A 24 -30.26 -22.02 1.35
C LEU A 24 -28.97 -22.43 0.62
N LEU A 25 -27.99 -23.01 1.34
CA LEU A 25 -26.81 -23.57 0.73
C LEU A 25 -27.15 -24.63 -0.32
N ASP A 26 -28.01 -25.58 0.02
CA ASP A 26 -28.44 -26.65 -0.89
C ASP A 26 -29.07 -26.12 -2.17
N ARG A 27 -29.81 -25.02 -2.09
CA ARG A 27 -30.43 -24.37 -3.27
C ARG A 27 -29.43 -23.59 -4.13
N LEU A 28 -28.37 -23.06 -3.54
CA LEU A 28 -27.38 -22.24 -4.24
C LEU A 28 -26.19 -23.04 -4.78
N SER A 29 -25.89 -24.18 -4.17
CA SER A 29 -24.72 -25.00 -4.48
C SER A 29 -24.91 -26.01 -5.62
N PHE A 30 -25.91 -25.80 -6.48
CA PHE A 30 -26.16 -26.68 -7.63
C PHE A 30 -24.91 -26.77 -8.55
N ASP A 31 -24.24 -25.65 -8.77
CA ASP A 31 -22.99 -25.58 -9.51
C ASP A 31 -22.08 -24.53 -8.86
N VAL A 32 -20.87 -24.95 -8.48
CA VAL A 32 -19.93 -24.12 -7.73
C VAL A 32 -18.62 -23.96 -8.53
N ILE A 33 -18.34 -22.73 -8.91
CA ILE A 33 -17.10 -22.39 -9.59
C ILE A 33 -16.15 -21.75 -8.59
N THR A 34 -15.02 -22.41 -8.31
CA THR A 34 -13.96 -21.86 -7.47
C THR A 34 -12.94 -21.12 -8.34
N LEU A 35 -12.78 -19.83 -8.09
CA LEU A 35 -11.78 -19.03 -8.78
C LEU A 35 -10.41 -19.20 -8.07
N PRO A 36 -9.37 -19.62 -8.81
CA PRO A 36 -8.04 -19.74 -8.20
C PRO A 36 -7.49 -18.35 -7.84
N PRO A 37 -6.72 -18.24 -6.73
CA PRO A 37 -6.06 -16.99 -6.39
C PRO A 37 -4.99 -16.66 -7.45
N LEU A 38 -4.63 -15.37 -7.54
CA LEU A 38 -3.69 -14.88 -8.56
C LEU A 38 -2.34 -15.61 -8.54
N ARG A 39 -1.82 -15.93 -7.36
CA ARG A 39 -0.57 -16.72 -7.18
C ARG A 39 -0.60 -18.14 -7.77
N ALA A 40 -1.77 -18.66 -8.10
CA ALA A 40 -1.97 -19.98 -8.72
C ALA A 40 -2.33 -19.87 -10.22
N ARG A 41 -2.15 -18.70 -10.80
CA ARG A 41 -2.51 -18.40 -12.19
C ARG A 41 -1.24 -18.01 -12.94
N ASP A 42 -0.54 -19.00 -13.48
CA ASP A 42 0.72 -18.78 -14.18
C ASP A 42 0.58 -17.84 -15.37
N GLY A 43 1.45 -16.83 -15.44
CA GLY A 43 1.50 -15.86 -16.52
C GLY A 43 0.46 -14.73 -16.46
N ASP A 44 -0.58 -14.84 -15.61
CA ASP A 44 -1.63 -13.82 -15.52
C ASP A 44 -1.10 -12.53 -14.87
N ILE A 45 -0.11 -12.62 -13.97
CA ILE A 45 0.45 -11.45 -13.28
C ILE A 45 1.04 -10.48 -14.30
N ALA A 46 1.88 -10.95 -15.19
CA ALA A 46 2.53 -10.11 -16.21
C ALA A 46 1.50 -9.48 -17.16
N GLN A 47 0.51 -10.26 -17.61
CA GLN A 47 -0.54 -9.76 -18.50
C GLN A 47 -1.43 -8.71 -17.84
N LEU A 48 -1.82 -8.93 -16.60
CA LEU A 48 -2.68 -8.00 -15.85
C LEU A 48 -1.90 -6.75 -15.45
N ALA A 49 -0.64 -6.87 -15.04
CA ALA A 49 0.22 -5.72 -14.73
C ALA A 49 0.37 -4.82 -15.97
N ASP A 50 0.71 -5.38 -17.13
CA ASP A 50 0.80 -4.62 -18.39
C ASP A 50 -0.55 -3.96 -18.76
N PHE A 51 -1.66 -4.69 -18.60
CA PHE A 51 -2.98 -4.14 -18.87
C PHE A 51 -3.32 -2.94 -17.97
N PHE A 52 -3.10 -3.04 -16.65
CA PHE A 52 -3.38 -1.94 -15.73
C PHE A 52 -2.39 -0.78 -15.91
N GLY A 53 -1.12 -1.08 -16.15
CA GLY A 53 -0.11 -0.06 -16.42
C GLY A 53 -0.42 0.73 -17.68
N ARG A 54 -0.74 0.06 -18.78
CA ARG A 54 -1.16 0.69 -20.04
C ARG A 54 -2.40 1.56 -19.89
N ARG A 55 -3.38 1.08 -19.13
CA ARG A 55 -4.60 1.83 -18.86
C ARG A 55 -4.30 3.09 -18.06
N MET A 56 -3.49 3.01 -17.01
CA MET A 56 -3.10 4.15 -16.19
C MET A 56 -2.27 5.16 -16.99
N ALA A 57 -1.32 4.70 -17.81
CA ALA A 57 -0.55 5.55 -18.71
C ALA A 57 -1.46 6.33 -19.67
N ALA A 58 -2.50 5.68 -20.21
CA ALA A 58 -3.49 6.34 -21.06
C ALA A 58 -4.34 7.37 -20.29
N GLU A 59 -4.69 7.10 -19.02
CA GLU A 59 -5.41 8.06 -18.15
C GLU A 59 -4.55 9.29 -17.80
N LEU A 60 -3.22 9.16 -17.85
CA LEU A 60 -2.23 10.23 -17.62
C LEU A 60 -1.74 10.90 -18.91
N ASP A 61 -2.38 10.59 -20.06
CA ASP A 61 -2.02 11.13 -21.38
C ASP A 61 -0.56 10.86 -21.79
N TRP A 62 0.01 9.71 -21.37
CA TRP A 62 1.34 9.33 -21.80
C TRP A 62 1.36 9.06 -23.31
N PRO A 63 2.35 9.56 -24.06
CA PRO A 63 2.41 9.39 -25.50
C PRO A 63 2.60 7.92 -25.91
N ARG A 64 3.18 7.11 -25.04
CA ARG A 64 3.41 5.69 -25.23
C ARG A 64 3.55 4.98 -23.88
N TRP A 65 3.06 3.74 -23.79
CA TRP A 65 3.33 2.85 -22.67
C TRP A 65 4.67 2.13 -22.88
N PRO A 66 5.72 2.36 -22.04
CA PRO A 66 7.02 1.71 -22.19
C PRO A 66 7.09 0.31 -21.56
N GLY A 67 6.09 -0.09 -20.77
CA GLY A 67 6.10 -1.33 -19.99
C GLY A 67 6.69 -1.16 -18.60
N PHE A 68 6.70 -2.26 -17.85
CA PHE A 68 7.50 -2.38 -16.63
C PHE A 68 8.90 -2.88 -16.98
N ASP A 69 9.91 -2.53 -16.19
CA ASP A 69 11.23 -3.09 -16.37
C ASP A 69 11.31 -4.56 -15.91
N THR A 70 12.41 -5.21 -16.23
CA THR A 70 12.58 -6.65 -15.94
C THR A 70 12.61 -6.94 -14.44
N GLU A 71 13.20 -6.05 -13.65
CA GLU A 71 13.33 -6.20 -12.20
C GLU A 71 11.97 -6.03 -11.52
N ALA A 72 11.24 -4.96 -11.87
CA ALA A 72 9.89 -4.71 -11.39
C ALA A 72 8.94 -5.86 -11.73
N MET A 73 9.04 -6.40 -12.94
CA MET A 73 8.22 -7.55 -13.34
C MET A 73 8.56 -8.80 -12.54
N ALA A 74 9.85 -9.09 -12.32
CA ALA A 74 10.28 -10.22 -11.50
C ALA A 74 9.82 -10.09 -10.04
N GLU A 75 9.86 -8.89 -9.47
CA GLU A 75 9.33 -8.61 -8.13
C GLU A 75 7.81 -8.86 -8.06
N MET A 76 7.06 -8.40 -9.06
CA MET A 76 5.62 -8.63 -9.12
C MET A 76 5.26 -10.11 -9.25
N GLU A 77 6.01 -10.89 -10.04
CA GLU A 77 5.80 -12.33 -10.20
C GLU A 77 6.12 -13.11 -8.93
N ALA A 78 7.13 -12.68 -8.16
CA ALA A 78 7.52 -13.30 -6.90
C ALA A 78 6.59 -12.97 -5.72
N TYR A 79 5.80 -11.90 -5.80
CA TYR A 79 4.95 -11.45 -4.71
C TYR A 79 3.69 -12.32 -4.56
N PRO A 80 3.25 -12.67 -3.34
CA PRO A 80 2.17 -13.65 -3.11
C PRO A 80 0.75 -13.12 -3.36
N TRP A 81 0.55 -11.84 -3.57
CA TRP A 81 -0.72 -11.17 -3.89
C TRP A 81 -1.89 -11.56 -2.96
N PRO A 82 -1.82 -11.30 -1.65
CA PRO A 82 -2.91 -11.62 -0.73
C PRO A 82 -4.23 -10.91 -1.09
N GLY A 83 -4.18 -9.69 -1.63
CA GLY A 83 -5.33 -8.95 -2.15
C GLY A 83 -5.69 -9.28 -3.60
N ASN A 84 -5.06 -10.32 -4.18
CA ASN A 84 -5.32 -10.79 -5.54
C ASN A 84 -5.24 -9.67 -6.61
N ILE A 85 -6.10 -9.73 -7.60
CA ILE A 85 -6.14 -8.79 -8.74
C ILE A 85 -6.37 -7.34 -8.30
N ARG A 86 -7.10 -7.10 -7.20
CA ARG A 86 -7.33 -5.74 -6.70
C ARG A 86 -6.05 -5.10 -6.19
N GLU A 87 -5.24 -5.86 -5.49
CA GLU A 87 -3.94 -5.41 -5.00
C GLU A 87 -2.96 -5.18 -6.16
N LEU A 88 -2.85 -6.14 -7.09
CA LEU A 88 -2.03 -6.01 -8.30
C LEU A 88 -2.39 -4.73 -9.08
N ARG A 89 -3.68 -4.50 -9.30
CA ARG A 89 -4.14 -3.29 -9.96
C ARG A 89 -3.67 -2.02 -9.25
N ASN A 90 -3.88 -1.93 -7.94
CA ASN A 90 -3.48 -0.75 -7.15
C ASN A 90 -1.96 -0.53 -7.17
N VAL A 91 -1.18 -1.61 -7.13
CA VAL A 91 0.29 -1.56 -7.19
C VAL A 91 0.75 -1.07 -8.56
N ALA A 92 0.23 -1.66 -9.64
CA ALA A 92 0.57 -1.29 -11.01
C ALA A 92 0.18 0.17 -11.34
N GLU A 93 -1.06 0.57 -11.04
CA GLU A 93 -1.55 1.94 -11.28
C GLU A 93 -0.71 2.96 -10.48
N ARG A 94 -0.38 2.66 -9.22
CA ARG A 94 0.45 3.52 -8.36
C ARG A 94 1.88 3.64 -8.87
N ALA A 95 2.49 2.55 -9.35
CA ALA A 95 3.83 2.58 -9.90
C ALA A 95 3.90 3.52 -11.11
N VAL A 96 2.94 3.43 -12.03
CA VAL A 96 2.85 4.32 -13.19
C VAL A 96 2.60 5.77 -12.77
N TYR A 97 1.68 6.00 -11.83
CA TYR A 97 1.36 7.36 -11.34
C TYR A 97 2.55 8.08 -10.71
N ARG A 98 3.45 7.34 -10.07
CA ARG A 98 4.65 7.89 -9.40
C ARG A 98 5.88 7.94 -10.29
N TRP A 99 5.77 7.48 -11.53
CA TRP A 99 6.90 7.42 -12.45
C TRP A 99 7.07 8.74 -13.17
N ASP A 100 8.27 9.32 -13.08
CA ASP A 100 8.55 10.66 -13.61
C ASP A 100 8.97 10.66 -15.09
N ASP A 101 9.56 9.57 -15.60
CA ASP A 101 10.07 9.49 -16.96
C ASP A 101 9.23 8.57 -17.86
N MET A 102 8.30 9.15 -18.61
CA MET A 102 7.40 8.44 -19.53
C MET A 102 8.12 7.71 -20.68
N SER A 103 9.41 7.97 -20.90
CA SER A 103 10.20 7.35 -21.97
C SER A 103 10.85 6.03 -21.56
N LEU A 104 11.05 5.82 -20.26
CA LEU A 104 11.69 4.64 -19.68
C LEU A 104 10.66 3.64 -19.13
N PRO A 105 10.97 2.33 -19.13
CA PRO A 105 10.16 1.33 -18.45
C PRO A 105 9.98 1.65 -16.97
N VAL A 106 8.79 1.36 -16.46
CA VAL A 106 8.44 1.63 -15.06
C VAL A 106 9.13 0.63 -14.14
N GLY A 107 9.97 1.13 -13.24
CA GLY A 107 10.61 0.39 -12.15
C GLY A 107 10.02 0.75 -10.79
N ASN A 108 10.72 0.43 -9.72
CA ASN A 108 10.45 0.83 -8.34
C ASN A 108 9.01 0.51 -7.88
N ILE A 109 8.73 -0.77 -7.66
CA ILE A 109 7.42 -1.25 -7.23
C ILE A 109 7.27 -1.12 -5.70
N VAL A 110 6.23 -0.43 -5.26
CA VAL A 110 5.86 -0.29 -3.85
C VAL A 110 4.62 -1.13 -3.58
N PHE A 111 4.78 -2.29 -2.97
CA PHE A 111 3.67 -3.20 -2.65
C PHE A 111 2.80 -2.65 -1.53
N ASP A 112 3.40 -2.28 -0.40
CA ASP A 112 2.69 -1.68 0.73
C ASP A 112 2.85 -0.16 0.75
N PRO A 113 1.79 0.61 0.48
CA PRO A 113 1.84 2.07 0.50
C PRO A 113 1.95 2.67 1.91
N PHE A 114 1.75 1.86 2.94
CA PHE A 114 1.79 2.28 4.34
C PHE A 114 3.18 2.15 4.97
N VAL A 115 4.13 1.50 4.30
CA VAL A 115 5.52 1.45 4.77
C VAL A 115 6.08 2.86 4.78
N SER A 116 6.38 3.35 5.96
CA SER A 116 6.92 4.69 6.19
C SER A 116 7.87 4.68 7.38
N PRO A 117 8.99 5.41 7.34
CA PRO A 117 9.86 5.60 8.50
C PRO A 117 9.14 6.22 9.71
N TRP A 118 7.99 6.84 9.47
CA TRP A 118 7.15 7.52 10.47
C TRP A 118 5.92 6.69 10.88
N GLN A 119 5.89 5.41 10.52
CA GLN A 119 4.78 4.52 10.85
C GLN A 119 4.68 4.38 12.37
N PRO A 120 3.50 4.62 12.99
CA PRO A 120 3.33 4.36 14.41
C PRO A 120 3.52 2.86 14.66
N VAL A 121 4.38 2.52 15.63
CA VAL A 121 4.61 1.15 16.06
C VAL A 121 3.35 0.66 16.77
N THR A 122 2.39 0.16 16.02
CA THR A 122 1.26 -0.58 16.57
C THR A 122 1.77 -1.98 16.89
N GLY A 123 1.97 -2.24 18.19
CA GLY A 123 2.32 -3.60 18.63
C GLY A 123 1.21 -4.57 18.28
N GLN A 124 1.44 -5.36 17.24
CA GLN A 124 1.08 -6.78 17.10
C GLN A 124 1.42 -7.28 15.70
N GLY A 125 2.45 -8.09 15.66
CA GLY A 125 2.61 -9.29 14.86
C GLY A 125 2.59 -9.19 13.35
N LEU A 126 3.74 -9.37 12.79
CA LEU A 126 4.08 -10.46 11.86
C LEU A 126 5.57 -10.32 11.59
N ALA A 127 6.30 -11.35 12.01
CA ALA A 127 7.73 -11.44 11.79
C ALA A 127 8.02 -11.46 10.28
N ALA A 128 8.46 -10.34 9.75
CA ALA A 128 9.22 -10.30 8.51
C ALA A 128 10.70 -10.26 8.92
N THR A 129 11.42 -11.29 8.56
CA THR A 129 12.86 -11.42 8.69
C THR A 129 13.54 -10.18 8.12
N ALA A 130 14.15 -9.39 9.01
CA ALA A 130 15.03 -8.30 8.63
C ALA A 130 16.38 -8.89 8.15
N PRO A 131 16.98 -8.34 7.09
CA PRO A 131 18.40 -8.55 6.85
C PRO A 131 19.21 -7.76 7.89
N ALA A 132 20.15 -8.44 8.52
CA ALA A 132 21.03 -7.91 9.52
C ALA A 132 22.00 -6.87 8.93
N ASP A 133 22.36 -5.93 9.82
CA ASP A 133 23.59 -5.17 9.86
C ASP A 133 23.61 -3.80 9.15
N LEU A 134 23.19 -2.80 9.92
CA LEU A 134 23.83 -1.47 9.89
C LEU A 134 23.90 -0.98 11.33
N THR A 135 25.10 -0.98 11.88
CA THR A 135 25.45 -0.37 13.16
C THR A 135 25.20 1.14 13.12
N ALA A 136 24.06 1.57 13.59
CA ALA A 136 23.78 2.96 13.88
C ALA A 136 23.69 3.15 15.41
N LYS A 137 24.58 3.99 15.90
CA LYS A 137 24.75 4.46 17.25
C LYS A 137 23.41 4.90 17.86
N ASP A 138 23.04 4.31 19.00
CA ASP A 138 21.84 4.65 19.77
C ASP A 138 21.68 6.15 20.00
N PRO A 139 20.57 6.77 19.63
CA PRO A 139 20.18 8.05 20.21
C PRO A 139 19.64 7.83 21.62
N ALA A 140 20.09 8.64 22.56
CA ALA A 140 19.71 8.62 23.96
C ALA A 140 18.17 8.60 24.15
N PRO A 141 17.64 7.96 25.21
CA PRO A 141 16.20 7.83 25.44
C PRO A 141 15.57 9.22 25.62
N VAL A 142 14.69 9.56 24.68
CA VAL A 142 13.84 10.75 24.79
C VAL A 142 12.77 10.45 25.84
N ALA A 143 12.76 11.24 26.92
CA ALA A 143 11.77 11.17 27.98
C ALA A 143 10.33 11.23 27.41
N PRO A 144 9.35 10.51 28.00
CA PRO A 144 7.98 10.52 27.52
C PRO A 144 7.41 11.94 27.57
N ARG A 145 7.10 12.48 26.40
CA ARG A 145 6.40 13.77 26.31
C ARG A 145 5.00 13.57 26.86
N SER A 146 4.66 14.28 27.93
CA SER A 146 3.30 14.38 28.44
C SER A 146 2.35 14.77 27.31
N LYS A 147 1.20 14.07 27.20
CA LYS A 147 0.15 14.45 26.24
C LYS A 147 -0.21 15.92 26.50
N PRO A 148 -0.23 16.78 25.48
CA PRO A 148 -0.70 18.15 25.67
C PRO A 148 -2.18 18.11 26.04
N GLU A 149 -2.53 18.71 27.16
CA GLU A 149 -3.92 18.81 27.66
C GLU A 149 -4.82 19.62 26.70
N ASP A 150 -4.21 20.45 25.85
CA ASP A 150 -4.89 21.22 24.80
C ASP A 150 -4.06 21.24 23.51
N PHE A 151 -4.53 20.49 22.50
CA PHE A 151 -3.90 20.44 21.18
C PHE A 151 -3.79 21.83 20.52
N ARG A 152 -4.79 22.69 20.74
CA ARG A 152 -4.84 24.04 20.18
C ARG A 152 -3.75 24.93 20.79
N ALA A 153 -3.53 24.84 22.10
CA ALA A 153 -2.45 25.54 22.78
C ALA A 153 -1.06 25.05 22.31
N ALA A 154 -0.91 23.76 22.08
CA ALA A 154 0.34 23.18 21.58
C ALA A 154 0.67 23.64 20.14
N VAL A 155 -0.32 23.72 19.27
CA VAL A 155 -0.16 24.25 17.89
C VAL A 155 0.22 25.72 17.93
N GLN A 156 -0.48 26.54 18.71
CA GLN A 156 -0.17 27.98 18.85
C GLN A 156 1.25 28.21 19.42
N ALA A 157 1.69 27.39 20.37
CA ALA A 157 3.05 27.49 20.92
C ALA A 157 4.11 27.14 19.87
N TYR A 158 3.85 26.15 19.03
CA TYR A 158 4.73 25.76 17.95
C TYR A 158 4.82 26.82 16.84
N GLU A 159 3.68 27.37 16.42
CA GLU A 159 3.63 28.48 15.46
C GLU A 159 4.40 29.71 15.94
N ARG A 160 4.24 30.07 17.22
CA ARG A 160 4.97 31.18 17.84
C ARG A 160 6.47 30.93 17.82
N SER A 161 6.91 29.72 18.15
CA SER A 161 8.35 29.37 18.15
C SER A 161 8.97 29.45 16.75
N LEU A 162 8.22 29.06 15.71
CA LEU A 162 8.65 29.19 14.31
C LEU A 162 8.78 30.65 13.88
N LEU A 163 7.84 31.50 14.25
CA LEU A 163 7.87 32.94 13.95
C LEU A 163 9.06 33.63 14.65
N GLU A 164 9.33 33.30 15.92
CA GLU A 164 10.45 33.84 16.66
C GLU A 164 11.80 33.40 16.06
N GLU A 165 11.90 32.17 15.56
CA GLU A 165 13.10 31.68 14.91
C GLU A 165 13.31 32.36 13.54
N ALA A 166 12.24 32.57 12.77
CA ALA A 166 12.30 33.28 11.49
C ALA A 166 12.71 34.75 11.69
N LEU A 167 12.17 35.43 12.70
CA LEU A 167 12.55 36.81 13.07
C LEU A 167 14.03 36.89 13.44
N ARG A 168 14.51 36.00 14.30
CA ARG A 168 15.95 35.97 14.68
C ARG A 168 16.87 35.76 13.48
N ARG A 169 16.46 34.91 12.52
CA ARG A 169 17.24 34.72 11.27
C ARG A 169 17.24 35.98 10.40
N ALA A 170 16.11 36.67 10.30
CA ALA A 170 16.00 37.92 9.56
C ALA A 170 16.86 39.04 10.17
N GLU A 171 16.83 39.19 11.51
CA GLU A 171 17.66 40.17 12.23
C GLU A 171 19.15 39.87 12.08
N ALA A 172 19.55 38.59 12.14
CA ALA A 172 20.94 38.19 11.95
C ALA A 172 21.46 38.50 10.52
N LEU A 173 20.59 38.35 9.51
CA LEU A 173 20.88 38.74 8.12
C LEU A 173 21.01 40.26 7.95
N HIS A 174 20.17 41.05 8.64
CA HIS A 174 20.25 42.52 8.61
C HIS A 174 21.47 43.08 9.37
N ALA A 175 21.96 42.38 10.37
CA ALA A 175 23.12 42.81 11.15
C ALA A 175 24.47 42.48 10.45
N SER A 176 24.46 41.71 9.35
CA SER A 176 25.62 41.31 8.58
C SER A 176 25.78 42.09 7.24
N LEU A 177 24.90 43.05 7.00
CA LEU A 177 24.97 44.03 5.89
C LEU A 177 25.46 45.39 6.42
#